data_2c6981e65cefd248b55127e9beed7c30
#
_entry.id   2c6981e65cefd248b55127e9beed7c30
#
_cell.length_a   1.000
_cell.length_b   1.000
_cell.length_c   1.000
_cell.angle_alpha   90.00
_cell.angle_beta   90.00
_cell.angle_gamma   90.00
#
_symmetry.space_group_name_H-M   'P 1'
#
loop_
_entity.id
_entity.type
_entity.pdbx_description
1 polymer ?
#
loop_
_entity_poly.entity_id
_entity_poly.type
_entity_poly.pdbx_seq_one_letter_code
_entity_poly.pdbx_strand_id
1 'polypeptide(L)'
;MGENRKIYAALLGAGTVGSGVYKLAGMQEEDICLKTGAHLEIKKILVRNPGKVREGIPQELFTDSWQEILEDPEIQIVIEVMGGIEPARTYVEEAMKVGKQVVTANKDLLAEYGDPLFEVATENKCDLQFEAAVAGAIPIIRPLRQSLAGSQLTEIMGIVNGTTNYILTKMSEEGMGYQEALDMATRLGYAEADPTADVEGYDAGRKIAIMASIAFSSRVTFPQVYTEGITKITAEDIRYAKEFGYVIKLLGITKLTGKGIEVKVHPTLIPDSHPLATVRDSFNAVFVHGQACDDAMFMGRGAGQMPTASAVLGDVIDVMRNIIHGSCGKIGS
;
A
#
# COMPACT_ATOMS: atom_id res chain seq x y z
N MET A 1 18.38 -18.71 -24.25
CA MET A 1 16.98 -18.48 -24.65
C MET A 1 16.18 -19.55 -23.96
N GLY A 2 15.62 -19.23 -22.79
CA GLY A 2 14.87 -20.18 -21.96
C GLY A 2 13.48 -20.33 -22.52
N GLU A 3 13.16 -21.55 -22.94
CA GLU A 3 11.84 -21.97 -23.35
C GLU A 3 10.81 -21.63 -22.28
N ASN A 4 9.73 -20.93 -22.66
CA ASN A 4 8.34 -20.97 -22.13
C ASN A 4 8.16 -21.30 -20.63
N ARG A 5 9.06 -20.83 -19.75
CA ARG A 5 8.86 -21.01 -18.32
C ARG A 5 7.65 -20.22 -17.88
N LYS A 6 6.68 -20.89 -17.27
CA LYS A 6 5.51 -20.26 -16.69
C LYS A 6 5.61 -20.24 -15.17
N ILE A 7 5.16 -19.17 -14.57
CA ILE A 7 4.92 -19.04 -13.13
C ILE A 7 3.44 -18.78 -12.95
N TYR A 8 2.79 -19.66 -12.22
CA TYR A 8 1.35 -19.60 -11.99
C TYR A 8 1.06 -18.86 -10.68
N ALA A 9 0.10 -17.95 -10.76
CA ALA A 9 -0.41 -17.24 -9.61
C ALA A 9 -1.91 -17.45 -9.42
N ALA A 10 -2.36 -17.37 -8.18
CA ALA A 10 -3.76 -17.21 -7.84
C ALA A 10 -4.02 -15.80 -7.32
N LEU A 11 -5.17 -15.25 -7.67
CA LEU A 11 -5.63 -13.94 -7.24
C LEU A 11 -6.77 -14.10 -6.24
N LEU A 12 -6.62 -13.60 -5.02
CA LEU A 12 -7.66 -13.59 -4.01
C LEU A 12 -8.39 -12.25 -4.05
N GLY A 13 -9.56 -12.27 -4.69
CA GLY A 13 -10.39 -11.08 -4.91
C GLY A 13 -10.30 -10.54 -6.34
N ALA A 14 -11.46 -10.23 -6.92
CA ALA A 14 -11.61 -9.59 -8.23
C ALA A 14 -12.46 -8.30 -8.11
N GLY A 15 -12.14 -7.49 -7.10
CA GLY A 15 -12.63 -6.13 -6.96
C GLY A 15 -11.84 -5.15 -7.83
N THR A 16 -11.84 -3.87 -7.46
CA THR A 16 -11.14 -2.82 -8.19
C THR A 16 -9.67 -3.16 -8.43
N VAL A 17 -8.94 -3.52 -7.37
CA VAL A 17 -7.51 -3.82 -7.45
C VAL A 17 -7.26 -5.13 -8.20
N GLY A 18 -7.97 -6.21 -7.84
CA GLY A 18 -7.76 -7.52 -8.46
C GLY A 18 -8.07 -7.54 -9.96
N SER A 19 -9.14 -6.89 -10.39
CA SER A 19 -9.42 -6.73 -11.83
C SER A 19 -8.33 -5.91 -12.52
N GLY A 20 -7.78 -4.90 -11.82
CA GLY A 20 -6.65 -4.12 -12.31
C GLY A 20 -5.39 -4.95 -12.47
N VAL A 21 -5.06 -5.81 -11.51
CA VAL A 21 -3.90 -6.73 -11.57
C VAL A 21 -4.04 -7.68 -12.74
N TYR A 22 -5.20 -8.32 -12.90
CA TYR A 22 -5.45 -9.22 -14.03
C TYR A 22 -5.25 -8.52 -15.39
N LYS A 23 -5.88 -7.34 -15.53
CA LYS A 23 -5.78 -6.54 -16.76
C LYS A 23 -4.35 -6.11 -17.05
N LEU A 24 -3.63 -5.59 -16.03
CA LEU A 24 -2.27 -5.08 -16.18
C LEU A 24 -1.28 -6.21 -16.48
N ALA A 25 -1.44 -7.38 -15.87
CA ALA A 25 -0.62 -8.55 -16.14
C ALA A 25 -0.71 -8.96 -17.62
N GLY A 26 -1.93 -9.00 -18.19
CA GLY A 26 -2.12 -9.26 -19.62
C GLY A 26 -1.55 -8.15 -20.53
N MET A 27 -1.70 -6.88 -20.15
CA MET A 27 -1.16 -5.76 -20.93
C MET A 27 0.38 -5.74 -20.98
N GLN A 28 1.04 -6.28 -19.95
CA GLN A 28 2.49 -6.26 -19.79
C GLN A 28 3.15 -7.63 -19.90
N GLU A 29 2.47 -8.62 -20.45
CA GLU A 29 2.94 -10.00 -20.51
C GLU A 29 4.36 -10.13 -21.08
N GLU A 30 4.63 -9.52 -22.24
CA GLU A 30 5.94 -9.55 -22.88
C GLU A 30 7.02 -8.86 -22.03
N ASP A 31 6.68 -7.72 -21.45
CA ASP A 31 7.60 -6.93 -20.62
C ASP A 31 7.93 -7.66 -19.30
N ILE A 32 6.97 -8.34 -18.70
CA ILE A 32 7.17 -9.21 -17.54
C ILE A 32 8.11 -10.35 -17.91
N CYS A 33 7.88 -11.01 -19.05
CA CYS A 33 8.73 -12.08 -19.52
C CYS A 33 10.18 -11.60 -19.77
N LEU A 34 10.35 -10.45 -20.39
CA LEU A 34 11.67 -9.83 -20.59
C LEU A 34 12.40 -9.53 -19.27
N LYS A 35 11.68 -9.05 -18.26
CA LYS A 35 12.23 -8.66 -16.96
C LYS A 35 12.55 -9.84 -16.05
N THR A 36 11.85 -10.96 -16.21
CA THR A 36 11.92 -12.10 -15.30
C THR A 36 12.48 -13.36 -15.94
N GLY A 37 12.37 -13.51 -17.25
CA GLY A 37 12.67 -14.75 -17.96
C GLY A 37 11.57 -15.81 -17.88
N ALA A 38 10.33 -15.43 -17.45
CA ALA A 38 9.18 -16.31 -17.36
C ALA A 38 7.88 -15.57 -17.64
N HIS A 39 6.86 -16.28 -18.11
CA HIS A 39 5.51 -15.77 -18.26
C HIS A 39 4.73 -15.88 -16.95
N LEU A 40 4.02 -14.83 -16.58
CA LEU A 40 3.07 -14.84 -15.47
C LEU A 40 1.69 -15.29 -16.00
N GLU A 41 1.11 -16.30 -15.36
CA GLU A 41 -0.24 -16.75 -15.68
C GLU A 41 -1.12 -16.78 -14.42
N ILE A 42 -2.23 -16.05 -14.44
CA ILE A 42 -3.23 -16.11 -13.36
C ILE A 42 -4.10 -17.35 -13.63
N LYS A 43 -3.89 -18.41 -12.85
CA LYS A 43 -4.51 -19.71 -13.04
C LYS A 43 -5.88 -19.82 -12.37
N LYS A 44 -6.06 -19.16 -11.23
CA LYS A 44 -7.30 -19.15 -10.45
C LYS A 44 -7.54 -17.80 -9.80
N ILE A 45 -8.83 -17.46 -9.65
CA ILE A 45 -9.28 -16.23 -9.00
C ILE A 45 -10.36 -16.58 -7.97
N LEU A 46 -10.02 -16.42 -6.69
CA LEU A 46 -10.95 -16.68 -5.60
C LEU A 46 -11.93 -15.53 -5.43
N VAL A 47 -13.22 -15.84 -5.46
CA VAL A 47 -14.31 -14.88 -5.28
C VAL A 47 -15.48 -15.50 -4.53
N ARG A 48 -16.27 -14.72 -3.81
CA ARG A 48 -17.48 -15.19 -3.10
C ARG A 48 -18.57 -15.72 -4.04
N ASN A 49 -18.65 -15.21 -5.24
CA ASN A 49 -19.64 -15.60 -6.24
C ASN A 49 -18.96 -15.78 -7.60
N PRO A 50 -18.57 -17.03 -7.93
CA PRO A 50 -17.97 -17.37 -9.23
C PRO A 50 -18.90 -17.11 -10.40
N GLY A 51 -20.21 -17.22 -10.21
CA GLY A 51 -21.20 -17.01 -11.29
C GLY A 51 -21.36 -15.55 -11.73
N LYS A 52 -20.83 -14.59 -10.95
CA LYS A 52 -20.90 -13.17 -11.32
C LYS A 52 -19.91 -12.88 -12.44
N VAL A 53 -20.42 -12.47 -13.62
CA VAL A 53 -19.59 -12.03 -14.76
C VAL A 53 -18.78 -10.80 -14.40
N ARG A 54 -17.50 -10.81 -14.75
CA ARG A 54 -16.57 -9.67 -14.59
C ARG A 54 -15.93 -9.39 -15.94
N GLU A 55 -16.13 -8.19 -16.44
CA GLU A 55 -15.67 -7.79 -17.76
C GLU A 55 -14.16 -8.00 -17.92
N GLY A 56 -13.77 -8.63 -19.03
CA GLY A 56 -12.37 -8.86 -19.38
C GLY A 56 -11.67 -9.99 -18.62
N ILE A 57 -12.40 -10.78 -17.81
CA ILE A 57 -11.85 -11.93 -17.08
C ILE A 57 -12.63 -13.20 -17.48
N PRO A 58 -11.95 -14.24 -17.99
CA PRO A 58 -12.58 -15.51 -18.34
C PRO A 58 -13.28 -16.17 -17.15
N GLN A 59 -14.50 -16.67 -17.37
CA GLN A 59 -15.36 -17.21 -16.33
C GLN A 59 -14.78 -18.46 -15.65
N GLU A 60 -14.04 -19.26 -16.39
CA GLU A 60 -13.41 -20.50 -15.94
C GLU A 60 -12.27 -20.30 -14.92
N LEU A 61 -11.77 -19.08 -14.78
CA LEU A 61 -10.74 -18.76 -13.79
C LEU A 61 -11.32 -18.59 -12.38
N PHE A 62 -12.63 -18.33 -12.25
CA PHE A 62 -13.24 -18.07 -10.96
C PHE A 62 -13.54 -19.35 -10.19
N THR A 63 -13.23 -19.31 -8.89
CA THR A 63 -13.59 -20.33 -7.90
C THR A 63 -14.02 -19.67 -6.59
N ASP A 64 -14.83 -20.34 -5.80
CA ASP A 64 -15.14 -20.02 -4.41
C ASP A 64 -14.44 -20.97 -3.42
N SER A 65 -13.69 -21.93 -3.94
CA SER A 65 -12.94 -22.90 -3.17
C SER A 65 -11.48 -22.44 -2.96
N TRP A 66 -11.16 -22.08 -1.73
CA TRP A 66 -9.77 -21.84 -1.33
C TRP A 66 -8.91 -23.09 -1.48
N GLN A 67 -9.47 -24.26 -1.20
CA GLN A 67 -8.77 -25.53 -1.25
C GLN A 67 -8.21 -25.85 -2.64
N GLU A 68 -8.94 -25.50 -3.71
CA GLU A 68 -8.46 -25.67 -5.10
C GLU A 68 -7.17 -24.87 -5.37
N ILE A 69 -6.99 -23.74 -4.70
CA ILE A 69 -5.79 -22.91 -4.83
C ILE A 69 -4.68 -23.45 -3.95
N LEU A 70 -5.00 -23.81 -2.71
CA LEU A 70 -4.03 -24.26 -1.73
C LEU A 70 -3.35 -25.56 -2.15
N GLU A 71 -4.14 -26.53 -2.66
CA GLU A 71 -3.67 -27.85 -3.04
C GLU A 71 -3.06 -27.92 -4.46
N ASP A 72 -3.25 -26.90 -5.29
CA ASP A 72 -2.66 -26.89 -6.63
C ASP A 72 -1.14 -26.66 -6.55
N PRO A 73 -0.31 -27.68 -6.88
CA PRO A 73 1.14 -27.57 -6.77
C PRO A 73 1.78 -26.66 -7.84
N GLU A 74 1.06 -26.31 -8.90
CA GLU A 74 1.58 -25.41 -9.94
C GLU A 74 1.46 -23.95 -9.52
N ILE A 75 0.51 -23.61 -8.63
CA ILE A 75 0.35 -22.23 -8.13
C ILE A 75 1.48 -21.92 -7.14
N GLN A 76 2.38 -21.03 -7.54
CA GLN A 76 3.56 -20.65 -6.77
C GLN A 76 3.39 -19.31 -6.04
N ILE A 77 2.48 -18.45 -6.53
CA ILE A 77 2.25 -17.10 -5.97
C ILE A 77 0.78 -16.94 -5.63
N VAL A 78 0.50 -16.42 -4.45
CA VAL A 78 -0.84 -15.99 -4.03
C VAL A 78 -0.84 -14.47 -3.91
N ILE A 79 -1.74 -13.82 -4.65
CA ILE A 79 -1.90 -12.36 -4.67
C ILE A 79 -3.18 -12.03 -3.90
N GLU A 80 -3.05 -11.50 -2.68
CA GLU A 80 -4.18 -11.16 -1.80
C GLU A 80 -4.55 -9.69 -1.96
N VAL A 81 -5.76 -9.44 -2.46
CA VAL A 81 -6.35 -8.12 -2.66
C VAL A 81 -7.83 -8.10 -2.28
N MET A 82 -8.20 -8.92 -1.28
CA MET A 82 -9.58 -9.07 -0.79
C MET A 82 -9.97 -7.96 0.17
N GLY A 83 -9.00 -7.50 0.98
CA GLY A 83 -9.24 -6.62 2.11
C GLY A 83 -9.91 -7.33 3.31
N GLY A 84 -9.96 -6.62 4.44
CA GLY A 84 -10.41 -7.19 5.72
C GLY A 84 -9.36 -8.10 6.37
N ILE A 85 -9.65 -8.59 7.56
CA ILE A 85 -8.72 -9.44 8.33
C ILE A 85 -8.96 -10.91 7.99
N GLU A 86 -10.18 -11.40 8.25
CA GLU A 86 -10.56 -12.78 7.94
C GLU A 86 -11.51 -12.82 6.73
N PRO A 87 -11.34 -13.77 5.84
CA PRO A 87 -10.42 -14.94 5.86
C PRO A 87 -9.04 -14.65 5.26
N ALA A 88 -8.69 -13.42 4.90
CA ALA A 88 -7.43 -13.07 4.24
C ALA A 88 -6.21 -13.54 5.05
N ARG A 89 -6.22 -13.33 6.37
CA ARG A 89 -5.16 -13.79 7.28
C ARG A 89 -4.95 -15.31 7.17
N THR A 90 -6.01 -16.06 7.35
CA THR A 90 -5.97 -17.53 7.28
C THR A 90 -5.38 -18.00 5.93
N TYR A 91 -5.84 -17.43 4.82
CA TYR A 91 -5.37 -17.83 3.49
C TYR A 91 -3.90 -17.48 3.24
N VAL A 92 -3.46 -16.32 3.69
CA VAL A 92 -2.05 -15.89 3.61
C VAL A 92 -1.15 -16.82 4.42
N GLU A 93 -1.51 -17.13 5.66
CA GLU A 93 -0.77 -18.05 6.52
C GLU A 93 -0.69 -19.46 5.91
N GLU A 94 -1.82 -20.02 5.49
CA GLU A 94 -1.88 -21.37 4.89
C GLU A 94 -1.08 -21.45 3.58
N ALA A 95 -1.16 -20.42 2.73
CA ALA A 95 -0.37 -20.36 1.50
C ALA A 95 1.14 -20.46 1.80
N MET A 96 1.63 -19.67 2.75
CA MET A 96 3.05 -19.69 3.13
C MET A 96 3.46 -21.02 3.77
N LYS A 97 2.60 -21.64 4.59
CA LYS A 97 2.86 -22.96 5.19
C LYS A 97 3.03 -24.09 4.18
N VAL A 98 2.45 -23.96 2.97
CA VAL A 98 2.66 -24.91 1.87
C VAL A 98 3.70 -24.42 0.85
N GLY A 99 4.46 -23.39 1.18
CA GLY A 99 5.59 -22.88 0.37
C GLY A 99 5.20 -21.96 -0.79
N LYS A 100 3.96 -21.46 -0.83
CA LYS A 100 3.55 -20.46 -1.83
C LYS A 100 4.01 -19.06 -1.40
N GLN A 101 4.53 -18.29 -2.33
CA GLN A 101 4.92 -16.90 -2.11
C GLN A 101 3.69 -16.01 -2.02
N VAL A 102 3.73 -14.94 -1.25
CA VAL A 102 2.56 -14.07 -1.05
C VAL A 102 2.88 -12.63 -1.41
N VAL A 103 1.95 -12.00 -2.14
CA VAL A 103 1.90 -10.55 -2.38
C VAL A 103 0.57 -10.06 -1.86
N THR A 104 0.57 -9.04 -0.97
CA THR A 104 -0.67 -8.50 -0.41
C THR A 104 -0.74 -6.98 -0.52
N ALA A 105 -1.95 -6.45 -0.73
CA ALA A 105 -2.24 -5.02 -0.66
C ALA A 105 -3.01 -4.64 0.63
N ASN A 106 -3.10 -5.55 1.59
CA ASN A 106 -3.98 -5.46 2.74
C ASN A 106 -3.29 -4.78 3.93
N LYS A 107 -3.38 -3.46 3.97
CA LYS A 107 -2.79 -2.67 5.06
C LYS A 107 -3.35 -3.01 6.45
N ASP A 108 -4.65 -3.34 6.52
CA ASP A 108 -5.30 -3.64 7.80
C ASP A 108 -4.75 -4.94 8.38
N LEU A 109 -4.59 -5.95 7.54
CA LEU A 109 -3.96 -7.22 7.90
C LEU A 109 -2.52 -7.02 8.41
N LEU A 110 -1.72 -6.24 7.70
CA LEU A 110 -0.32 -6.01 8.07
C LEU A 110 -0.18 -5.14 9.32
N ALA A 111 -1.03 -4.14 9.50
CA ALA A 111 -0.98 -3.27 10.68
C ALA A 111 -1.35 -4.02 11.97
N GLU A 112 -2.16 -5.07 11.88
CA GLU A 112 -2.62 -5.85 13.02
C GLU A 112 -1.84 -7.15 13.23
N TYR A 113 -1.54 -7.87 12.14
CA TYR A 113 -0.94 -9.21 12.16
C TYR A 113 0.39 -9.31 11.38
N GLY A 114 1.03 -8.19 11.06
CA GLY A 114 2.26 -8.19 10.26
C GLY A 114 3.34 -9.10 10.82
N ASP A 115 3.68 -8.94 12.13
CA ASP A 115 4.76 -9.73 12.74
C ASP A 115 4.52 -11.24 12.69
N PRO A 116 3.35 -11.79 13.12
CA PRO A 116 3.08 -13.21 12.96
C PRO A 116 3.19 -13.70 11.50
N LEU A 117 2.76 -12.88 10.55
CA LEU A 117 2.86 -13.23 9.13
C LEU A 117 4.31 -13.25 8.63
N PHE A 118 5.15 -12.32 9.10
CA PHE A 118 6.59 -12.33 8.79
C PHE A 118 7.31 -13.51 9.43
N GLU A 119 6.92 -13.91 10.64
CA GLU A 119 7.44 -15.13 11.29
C GLU A 119 7.10 -16.37 10.43
N VAL A 120 5.83 -16.55 10.04
CA VAL A 120 5.40 -17.65 9.17
C VAL A 120 6.14 -17.64 7.83
N ALA A 121 6.31 -16.46 7.21
CA ALA A 121 7.06 -16.32 5.95
C ALA A 121 8.53 -16.76 6.13
N THR A 122 9.17 -16.35 7.22
CA THR A 122 10.56 -16.68 7.52
C THR A 122 10.74 -18.19 7.78
N GLU A 123 9.88 -18.78 8.60
CA GLU A 123 9.90 -20.22 8.93
C GLU A 123 9.75 -21.09 7.68
N ASN A 124 8.90 -20.67 6.73
CA ASN A 124 8.60 -21.41 5.51
C ASN A 124 9.44 -20.97 4.31
N LYS A 125 10.39 -20.04 4.51
CA LYS A 125 11.25 -19.49 3.44
C LYS A 125 10.47 -18.93 2.26
N CYS A 126 9.36 -18.26 2.58
CA CYS A 126 8.50 -17.60 1.62
C CYS A 126 8.77 -16.09 1.58
N ASP A 127 8.57 -15.50 0.41
CA ASP A 127 8.48 -14.05 0.29
C ASP A 127 7.06 -13.60 0.70
N LEU A 128 7.00 -12.55 1.50
CA LEU A 128 5.80 -11.77 1.77
C LEU A 128 6.07 -10.33 1.34
N GLN A 129 5.49 -9.92 0.20
CA GLN A 129 5.67 -8.58 -0.37
C GLN A 129 4.37 -7.78 -0.25
N PHE A 130 4.47 -6.45 -0.04
CA PHE A 130 3.32 -5.63 0.30
C PHE A 130 3.46 -4.15 -0.07
N GLU A 131 4.14 -3.83 -1.16
CA GLU A 131 4.32 -2.44 -1.63
C GLU A 131 2.99 -1.71 -1.75
N ALA A 132 1.97 -2.39 -2.29
CA ALA A 132 0.64 -1.83 -2.51
C ALA A 132 -0.16 -1.53 -1.23
N ALA A 133 0.27 -2.01 -0.07
CA ALA A 133 -0.40 -1.76 1.21
C ALA A 133 -0.23 -0.31 1.69
N VAL A 134 0.82 0.39 1.25
CA VAL A 134 1.12 1.76 1.67
C VAL A 134 1.29 2.66 0.44
N ALA A 135 0.59 3.80 0.44
CA ALA A 135 0.72 4.86 -0.58
C ALA A 135 0.47 4.42 -2.04
N GLY A 136 -0.28 3.35 -2.26
CA GLY A 136 -0.76 2.94 -3.59
C GLY A 136 0.36 2.69 -4.60
N ALA A 137 0.47 3.55 -5.63
CA ALA A 137 1.49 3.40 -6.67
C ALA A 137 2.87 3.96 -6.30
N ILE A 138 2.99 4.62 -5.14
CA ILE A 138 4.27 5.18 -4.70
C ILE A 138 5.17 4.03 -4.23
N PRO A 139 6.34 3.80 -4.84
CA PRO A 139 7.27 2.80 -4.35
C PRO A 139 7.93 3.32 -3.07
N ILE A 140 7.48 2.89 -1.90
CA ILE A 140 8.01 3.37 -0.61
C ILE A 140 8.55 2.23 0.27
N ILE A 141 7.90 1.09 0.30
CA ILE A 141 8.32 -0.04 1.13
C ILE A 141 9.70 -0.55 0.68
N ARG A 142 9.86 -0.79 -0.61
CA ARG A 142 11.13 -1.24 -1.18
C ARG A 142 12.25 -0.19 -1.04
N PRO A 143 12.06 1.09 -1.33
CA PRO A 143 13.05 2.11 -1.01
C PRO A 143 13.47 2.14 0.45
N LEU A 144 12.55 2.08 1.40
CA LEU A 144 12.89 2.06 2.82
C LEU A 144 13.72 0.82 3.20
N ARG A 145 13.41 -0.35 2.62
CA ARG A 145 14.09 -1.62 2.92
C ARG A 145 15.42 -1.80 2.19
N GLN A 146 15.56 -1.28 0.99
CA GLN A 146 16.68 -1.59 0.08
C GLN A 146 17.44 -0.35 -0.36
N SER A 147 16.78 0.61 -1.03
CA SER A 147 17.48 1.73 -1.68
C SER A 147 18.09 2.70 -0.67
N LEU A 148 17.42 2.90 0.46
CA LEU A 148 17.85 3.79 1.55
C LEU A 148 18.54 3.04 2.69
N ALA A 149 18.75 1.73 2.57
CA ALA A 149 19.36 0.91 3.63
C ALA A 149 20.80 1.32 3.99
N GLY A 150 21.49 2.04 3.11
CA GLY A 150 22.82 2.59 3.40
C GLY A 150 22.80 3.85 4.27
N SER A 151 21.64 4.39 4.61
CA SER A 151 21.48 5.57 5.43
C SER A 151 20.63 5.26 6.67
N GLN A 152 21.06 5.73 7.83
CA GLN A 152 20.19 5.67 9.01
C GLN A 152 19.06 6.67 8.80
N LEU A 153 17.84 6.17 8.62
CA LEU A 153 16.64 6.98 8.53
C LEU A 153 16.31 7.56 9.90
N THR A 154 15.93 8.81 9.95
CA THR A 154 15.64 9.52 11.21
C THR A 154 14.24 10.09 11.24
N GLU A 155 13.64 10.39 10.09
CA GLU A 155 12.31 10.96 10.00
C GLU A 155 11.60 10.56 8.71
N ILE A 156 10.30 10.30 8.81
CA ILE A 156 9.39 10.15 7.68
C ILE A 156 8.19 11.06 7.92
N MET A 157 7.83 11.85 6.92
CA MET A 157 6.59 12.63 6.88
C MET A 157 5.80 12.24 5.63
N GLY A 158 4.53 11.86 5.78
CA GLY A 158 3.72 11.38 4.65
C GLY A 158 2.35 12.03 4.57
N ILE A 159 2.00 12.53 3.39
CA ILE A 159 0.63 12.72 2.95
C ILE A 159 0.20 11.39 2.35
N VAL A 160 -0.42 10.53 3.17
CA VAL A 160 -0.70 9.13 2.80
C VAL A 160 -2.19 8.79 2.72
N ASN A 161 -3.03 9.82 2.77
CA ASN A 161 -4.46 9.71 2.53
C ASN A 161 -4.90 10.74 1.49
N GLY A 162 -5.37 10.27 0.33
CA GLY A 162 -5.76 11.12 -0.79
C GLY A 162 -7.04 11.92 -0.53
N THR A 163 -8.00 11.35 0.21
CA THR A 163 -9.28 11.99 0.54
C THR A 163 -9.06 13.24 1.37
N THR A 164 -8.31 13.14 2.45
CA THR A 164 -8.01 14.28 3.33
C THR A 164 -7.14 15.33 2.64
N ASN A 165 -6.17 14.91 1.83
CA ASN A 165 -5.38 15.87 1.06
C ASN A 165 -6.24 16.63 0.03
N TYR A 166 -7.19 15.95 -0.62
CA TYR A 166 -8.13 16.59 -1.53
C TYR A 166 -9.00 17.63 -0.79
N ILE A 167 -9.59 17.25 0.34
CA ILE A 167 -10.43 18.15 1.16
C ILE A 167 -9.63 19.40 1.56
N LEU A 168 -8.45 19.24 2.16
CA LEU A 168 -7.60 20.36 2.58
C LEU A 168 -7.11 21.21 1.41
N THR A 169 -6.89 20.62 0.23
CA THR A 169 -6.56 21.35 -0.99
C THR A 169 -7.72 22.26 -1.42
N LYS A 170 -8.95 21.75 -1.45
CA LYS A 170 -10.14 22.54 -1.81
C LYS A 170 -10.44 23.65 -0.79
N MET A 171 -10.29 23.37 0.49
CA MET A 171 -10.39 24.39 1.53
C MET A 171 -9.34 25.50 1.35
N SER A 172 -8.10 25.15 1.01
CA SER A 172 -7.01 26.11 0.87
C SER A 172 -7.03 26.92 -0.42
N GLU A 173 -7.38 26.32 -1.55
CA GLU A 173 -7.28 26.94 -2.87
C GLU A 173 -8.60 27.58 -3.31
N GLU A 174 -9.74 26.96 -2.98
CA GLU A 174 -11.08 27.41 -3.42
C GLU A 174 -11.87 28.07 -2.27
N GLY A 175 -11.34 28.06 -1.03
CA GLY A 175 -12.00 28.67 0.13
C GLY A 175 -13.23 27.91 0.60
N MET A 176 -13.39 26.65 0.21
CA MET A 176 -14.52 25.80 0.59
C MET A 176 -14.55 25.54 2.11
N GLY A 177 -15.73 25.39 2.66
CA GLY A 177 -15.92 24.83 3.99
C GLY A 177 -15.61 23.32 3.99
N TYR A 178 -15.27 22.78 5.18
CA TYR A 178 -14.95 21.35 5.33
C TYR A 178 -16.05 20.44 4.77
N GLN A 179 -17.31 20.67 5.13
CA GLN A 179 -18.43 19.82 4.68
C GLN A 179 -18.62 19.89 3.17
N GLU A 180 -18.52 21.06 2.57
CA GLU A 180 -18.62 21.24 1.13
C GLU A 180 -17.52 20.48 0.37
N ALA A 181 -16.29 20.55 0.86
CA ALA A 181 -15.15 19.83 0.28
C ALA A 181 -15.30 18.31 0.44
N LEU A 182 -15.82 17.82 1.58
CA LEU A 182 -16.11 16.41 1.82
C LEU A 182 -17.20 15.90 0.88
N ASP A 183 -18.30 16.65 0.72
CA ASP A 183 -19.40 16.31 -0.19
C ASP A 183 -18.89 16.22 -1.65
N MET A 184 -18.00 17.12 -2.04
CA MET A 184 -17.37 17.09 -3.36
C MET A 184 -16.46 15.86 -3.51
N ALA A 185 -15.65 15.54 -2.51
CA ALA A 185 -14.81 14.33 -2.49
C ALA A 185 -15.66 13.05 -2.66
N THR A 186 -16.81 12.99 -2.00
CA THR A 186 -17.75 11.87 -2.10
C THR A 186 -18.34 11.77 -3.51
N ARG A 187 -18.80 12.88 -4.09
CA ARG A 187 -19.34 12.90 -5.48
C ARG A 187 -18.32 12.45 -6.51
N LEU A 188 -17.04 12.74 -6.30
CA LEU A 188 -15.95 12.36 -7.19
C LEU A 188 -15.42 10.94 -6.91
N GLY A 189 -15.93 10.26 -5.89
CA GLY A 189 -15.52 8.91 -5.51
C GLY A 189 -14.17 8.84 -4.77
N TYR A 190 -13.68 9.94 -4.22
CA TYR A 190 -12.51 9.97 -3.35
C TYR A 190 -12.85 9.57 -1.91
N ALA A 191 -14.07 9.87 -1.44
CA ALA A 191 -14.58 9.45 -0.15
C ALA A 191 -15.72 8.45 -0.33
N GLU A 192 -15.77 7.45 0.54
CA GLU A 192 -16.89 6.53 0.67
C GLU A 192 -18.04 7.15 1.48
N ALA A 193 -19.19 6.45 1.58
CA ALA A 193 -20.34 6.91 2.36
C ALA A 193 -20.01 7.08 3.85
N ASP A 194 -19.11 6.25 4.39
CA ASP A 194 -18.52 6.42 5.70
C ASP A 194 -17.03 6.79 5.55
N PRO A 195 -16.69 8.07 5.60
CA PRO A 195 -15.31 8.54 5.43
C PRO A 195 -14.50 8.55 6.73
N THR A 196 -15.02 8.02 7.83
CA THR A 196 -14.44 8.13 9.18
C THR A 196 -12.99 7.68 9.21
N ALA A 197 -12.65 6.55 8.56
CA ALA A 197 -11.28 6.06 8.54
C ALA A 197 -10.29 7.04 7.88
N ASP A 198 -10.77 7.81 6.92
CA ASP A 198 -9.97 8.83 6.23
C ASP A 198 -9.89 10.11 7.08
N VAL A 199 -11.04 10.72 7.39
CA VAL A 199 -11.09 12.06 7.96
C VAL A 199 -10.65 12.13 9.42
N GLU A 200 -10.75 11.03 10.17
CA GLU A 200 -10.20 10.89 11.53
C GLU A 200 -8.73 10.41 11.53
N GLY A 201 -8.12 10.19 10.36
CA GLY A 201 -6.70 9.88 10.21
C GLY A 201 -6.33 8.42 10.46
N TYR A 202 -7.28 7.50 10.63
CA TYR A 202 -7.00 6.09 10.96
C TYR A 202 -6.31 5.36 9.80
N ASP A 203 -6.70 5.64 8.56
CA ASP A 203 -6.02 5.10 7.37
C ASP A 203 -4.54 5.54 7.33
N ALA A 204 -4.28 6.84 7.54
CA ALA A 204 -2.92 7.36 7.62
C ALA A 204 -2.13 6.77 8.80
N GLY A 205 -2.82 6.55 9.95
CA GLY A 205 -2.23 5.95 11.14
C GLY A 205 -1.73 4.53 10.92
N ARG A 206 -2.50 3.69 10.21
CA ARG A 206 -2.06 2.33 9.85
C ARG A 206 -0.86 2.34 8.91
N LYS A 207 -0.88 3.21 7.93
CA LYS A 207 0.21 3.34 6.95
C LYS A 207 1.51 3.84 7.57
N ILE A 208 1.45 4.85 8.45
CA ILE A 208 2.66 5.36 9.10
C ILE A 208 3.23 4.34 10.11
N ALA A 209 2.39 3.54 10.77
CA ALA A 209 2.85 2.46 11.65
C ALA A 209 3.66 1.42 10.87
N ILE A 210 3.21 1.02 9.68
CA ILE A 210 3.93 0.10 8.79
C ILE A 210 5.27 0.72 8.37
N MET A 211 5.27 1.97 7.92
CA MET A 211 6.51 2.65 7.51
C MET A 211 7.50 2.82 8.67
N ALA A 212 7.02 3.16 9.86
CA ALA A 212 7.85 3.27 11.06
C ALA A 212 8.49 1.93 11.43
N SER A 213 7.71 0.85 11.37
CA SER A 213 8.21 -0.50 11.66
C SER A 213 9.37 -0.88 10.74
N ILE A 214 9.23 -0.58 9.46
CA ILE A 214 10.26 -0.87 8.45
C ILE A 214 11.48 0.03 8.63
N ALA A 215 11.27 1.34 8.69
CA ALA A 215 12.36 2.31 8.70
C ALA A 215 13.26 2.18 9.94
N PHE A 216 12.69 1.79 11.07
CA PHE A 216 13.40 1.73 12.35
C PHE A 216 13.60 0.29 12.86
N SER A 217 13.27 -0.72 12.03
CA SER A 217 13.39 -2.15 12.39
C SER A 217 12.81 -2.45 13.78
N SER A 218 11.63 -1.91 14.05
CA SER A 218 10.97 -1.97 15.36
C SER A 218 9.48 -2.13 15.19
N ARG A 219 8.86 -2.95 16.02
CA ARG A 219 7.42 -3.14 15.98
C ARG A 219 6.67 -1.88 16.41
N VAL A 220 5.94 -1.27 15.47
CA VAL A 220 5.00 -0.18 15.74
C VAL A 220 3.62 -0.60 15.28
N THR A 221 2.66 -0.63 16.18
CA THR A 221 1.27 -1.00 15.90
C THR A 221 0.37 0.23 15.87
N PHE A 222 -0.74 0.16 15.14
CA PHE A 222 -1.68 1.29 15.03
C PHE A 222 -2.16 1.84 16.39
N PRO A 223 -2.48 1.05 17.43
CA PRO A 223 -2.84 1.58 18.74
C PRO A 223 -1.77 2.45 19.42
N GLN A 224 -0.52 2.37 18.99
CA GLN A 224 0.58 3.20 19.50
C GLN A 224 0.71 4.55 18.76
N VAL A 225 -0.03 4.73 17.67
CA VAL A 225 -0.01 5.96 16.88
C VAL A 225 -0.96 6.99 17.49
N TYR A 226 -0.43 8.14 17.90
CA TYR A 226 -1.30 9.27 18.20
C TYR A 226 -2.00 9.71 16.92
N THR A 227 -3.34 9.80 16.93
CA THR A 227 -4.11 10.11 15.73
C THR A 227 -5.12 11.22 16.00
N GLU A 228 -5.06 12.27 15.18
CA GLU A 228 -6.01 13.36 15.12
C GLU A 228 -6.38 13.64 13.66
N GLY A 229 -7.69 13.69 13.37
CA GLY A 229 -8.22 13.92 12.04
C GLY A 229 -8.35 15.39 11.65
N ILE A 230 -8.99 15.63 10.50
CA ILE A 230 -9.19 16.97 9.93
C ILE A 230 -10.59 17.55 10.20
N THR A 231 -11.46 16.84 10.87
CA THR A 231 -12.88 17.21 11.07
C THR A 231 -13.07 18.53 11.83
N LYS A 232 -12.07 18.94 12.58
CA LYS A 232 -12.10 20.21 13.36
C LYS A 232 -11.43 21.38 12.64
N ILE A 233 -10.82 21.16 11.49
CA ILE A 233 -10.14 22.22 10.73
C ILE A 233 -11.20 23.11 10.05
N THR A 234 -11.12 24.39 10.31
CA THR A 234 -12.04 25.39 9.76
C THR A 234 -11.46 26.14 8.58
N ALA A 235 -12.29 26.78 7.78
CA ALA A 235 -11.84 27.70 6.72
C ALA A 235 -11.03 28.87 7.29
N GLU A 236 -11.30 29.24 8.53
CA GLU A 236 -10.55 30.32 9.23
C GLU A 236 -9.14 29.87 9.60
N ASP A 237 -8.95 28.63 10.07
CA ASP A 237 -7.63 28.05 10.32
C ASP A 237 -6.80 28.02 9.05
N ILE A 238 -7.38 27.60 7.93
CA ILE A 238 -6.73 27.58 6.61
C ILE A 238 -6.30 29.01 6.19
N ARG A 239 -7.18 29.99 6.40
CA ARG A 239 -6.88 31.39 6.05
C ARG A 239 -5.72 31.93 6.88
N TYR A 240 -5.73 31.73 8.20
CA TYR A 240 -4.63 32.16 9.06
C TYR A 240 -3.32 31.45 8.73
N ALA A 241 -3.35 30.13 8.49
CA ALA A 241 -2.16 29.41 8.06
C ALA A 241 -1.53 30.09 6.82
N LYS A 242 -2.34 30.39 5.82
CA LYS A 242 -1.91 31.05 4.59
C LYS A 242 -1.35 32.46 4.81
N GLU A 243 -1.97 33.25 5.67
CA GLU A 243 -1.49 34.59 6.04
C GLU A 243 -0.08 34.54 6.66
N PHE A 244 0.25 33.47 7.37
CA PHE A 244 1.57 33.27 7.99
C PHE A 244 2.55 32.48 7.11
N GLY A 245 2.22 32.19 5.85
CA GLY A 245 3.09 31.43 4.92
C GLY A 245 3.15 29.94 5.20
N TYR A 246 2.06 29.38 5.72
CA TYR A 246 1.93 27.93 6.00
C TYR A 246 0.77 27.32 5.24
N VAL A 247 0.88 26.00 5.02
CA VAL A 247 -0.20 25.14 4.50
C VAL A 247 -0.54 24.10 5.55
N ILE A 248 -1.82 23.80 5.73
CA ILE A 248 -2.26 22.71 6.59
C ILE A 248 -2.34 21.41 5.76
N LYS A 249 -1.65 20.38 6.22
CA LYS A 249 -1.70 19.01 5.67
C LYS A 249 -1.98 18.02 6.79
N LEU A 250 -2.74 16.94 6.50
CA LEU A 250 -2.77 15.79 7.40
C LEU A 250 -1.51 14.96 7.15
N LEU A 251 -0.60 14.96 8.12
CA LEU A 251 0.66 14.22 8.00
C LEU A 251 0.70 13.02 8.93
N GLY A 252 1.08 11.87 8.38
CA GLY A 252 1.68 10.80 9.17
C GLY A 252 3.16 11.13 9.39
N ILE A 253 3.57 11.19 10.63
CA ILE A 253 4.95 11.56 11.01
C ILE A 253 5.51 10.45 11.89
N THR A 254 6.72 9.99 11.56
CA THR A 254 7.49 9.15 12.47
C THR A 254 8.92 9.65 12.56
N LYS A 255 9.47 9.62 13.77
CA LYS A 255 10.80 10.17 14.06
C LYS A 255 11.54 9.32 15.06
N LEU A 256 12.81 9.02 14.74
CA LEU A 256 13.72 8.39 15.69
C LEU A 256 14.28 9.46 16.62
N THR A 257 14.04 9.33 17.91
CA THR A 257 14.48 10.25 18.94
C THR A 257 15.43 9.56 19.91
N GLY A 258 16.16 10.33 20.72
CA GLY A 258 16.97 9.76 21.81
C GLY A 258 16.18 9.03 22.90
N LYS A 259 14.83 9.07 22.85
CA LYS A 259 13.92 8.40 23.80
C LYS A 259 13.12 7.26 23.17
N GLY A 260 13.31 6.99 21.88
CA GLY A 260 12.59 5.97 21.13
C GLY A 260 11.95 6.52 19.86
N ILE A 261 10.99 5.80 19.32
CA ILE A 261 10.26 6.14 18.09
C ILE A 261 9.02 6.95 18.45
N GLU A 262 8.89 8.13 17.87
CA GLU A 262 7.66 8.93 17.91
C GLU A 262 6.86 8.63 16.65
N VAL A 263 5.56 8.32 16.79
CA VAL A 263 4.65 8.08 15.65
C VAL A 263 3.33 8.78 15.88
N LYS A 264 2.91 9.58 14.89
CA LYS A 264 1.68 10.36 15.01
C LYS A 264 1.07 10.71 13.66
N VAL A 265 -0.23 10.96 13.66
CA VAL A 265 -1.00 11.55 12.55
C VAL A 265 -1.77 12.72 13.08
N HIS A 266 -1.58 13.87 12.50
CA HIS A 266 -2.37 15.07 12.85
C HIS A 266 -2.30 16.13 11.74
N PRO A 267 -3.26 17.08 11.72
CA PRO A 267 -3.12 18.29 10.93
C PRO A 267 -1.87 19.04 11.32
N THR A 268 -1.05 19.37 10.34
CA THR A 268 0.28 19.99 10.56
C THR A 268 0.41 21.25 9.71
N LEU A 269 0.83 22.32 10.34
CA LEU A 269 1.27 23.55 9.65
C LEU A 269 2.68 23.29 9.10
N ILE A 270 2.83 23.32 7.79
CA ILE A 270 4.13 23.24 7.12
C ILE A 270 4.39 24.52 6.34
N PRO A 271 5.63 25.02 6.32
CA PRO A 271 5.97 26.19 5.50
C PRO A 271 5.59 25.97 4.04
N ASP A 272 5.13 26.99 3.36
CA ASP A 272 4.78 26.94 1.94
C ASP A 272 5.97 26.57 1.04
N SER A 273 7.19 26.83 1.51
CA SER A 273 8.45 26.44 0.88
C SER A 273 8.79 24.94 1.04
N HIS A 274 8.12 24.20 1.92
CA HIS A 274 8.38 22.77 2.13
C HIS A 274 7.87 21.95 0.95
N PRO A 275 8.63 20.94 0.45
CA PRO A 275 8.21 20.13 -0.71
C PRO A 275 6.81 19.53 -0.58
N LEU A 276 6.40 19.04 0.59
CA LEU A 276 5.07 18.50 0.84
C LEU A 276 3.94 19.54 0.71
N ALA A 277 4.22 20.84 0.83
CA ALA A 277 3.21 21.89 0.67
C ALA A 277 2.64 21.93 -0.76
N THR A 278 3.43 21.51 -1.74
CA THR A 278 3.05 21.52 -3.17
C THR A 278 2.18 20.34 -3.59
N VAL A 279 2.00 19.35 -2.73
CA VAL A 279 1.22 18.13 -3.01
C VAL A 279 -0.27 18.45 -2.90
N ARG A 280 -0.99 18.37 -4.02
CA ARG A 280 -2.38 18.81 -4.15
C ARG A 280 -3.33 17.67 -4.47
N ASP A 281 -4.61 17.98 -4.39
CA ASP A 281 -5.70 17.06 -4.72
C ASP A 281 -5.56 15.70 -4.01
N SER A 282 -5.86 14.61 -4.70
CA SER A 282 -5.76 13.25 -4.15
C SER A 282 -4.37 12.62 -4.26
N PHE A 283 -3.33 13.42 -4.57
CA PHE A 283 -1.97 12.91 -4.59
C PHE A 283 -1.45 12.62 -3.18
N ASN A 284 -0.64 11.59 -3.09
CA ASN A 284 0.12 11.24 -1.90
C ASN A 284 1.59 11.57 -2.11
N ALA A 285 2.31 11.79 -1.01
CA ALA A 285 3.76 11.93 -1.02
C ALA A 285 4.34 11.48 0.32
N VAL A 286 5.52 10.88 0.25
CA VAL A 286 6.29 10.49 1.42
C VAL A 286 7.66 11.16 1.33
N PHE A 287 7.97 11.94 2.33
CA PHE A 287 9.24 12.61 2.53
C PHE A 287 10.04 11.85 3.59
N VAL A 288 11.27 11.50 3.28
CA VAL A 288 12.14 10.70 4.13
C VAL A 288 13.43 11.47 4.35
N HIS A 289 13.85 11.58 5.61
CA HIS A 289 15.15 12.14 5.98
C HIS A 289 16.06 11.08 6.59
N GLY A 290 17.31 11.05 6.14
CA GLY A 290 18.32 10.14 6.64
C GLY A 290 19.66 10.83 6.82
N GLN A 291 20.46 10.34 7.76
CA GLN A 291 21.74 10.99 8.14
C GLN A 291 22.75 11.15 7.00
N ALA A 292 22.71 10.24 6.01
CA ALA A 292 23.67 10.24 4.90
C ALA A 292 23.04 10.58 3.54
N CYS A 293 21.73 10.32 3.37
CA CYS A 293 21.04 10.60 2.11
C CYS A 293 20.34 11.96 2.09
N ASP A 294 20.38 12.70 3.23
CA ASP A 294 19.58 13.91 3.42
C ASP A 294 18.11 13.65 3.11
N ASP A 295 17.49 14.46 2.27
CA ASP A 295 16.07 14.43 1.97
C ASP A 295 15.76 13.69 0.67
N ALA A 296 14.80 12.79 0.72
CA ALA A 296 14.22 12.17 -0.44
C ALA A 296 12.69 12.29 -0.39
N MET A 297 12.05 12.48 -1.54
CA MET A 297 10.60 12.56 -1.63
C MET A 297 10.08 11.67 -2.75
N PHE A 298 9.05 10.90 -2.43
CA PHE A 298 8.32 10.03 -3.36
C PHE A 298 6.89 10.54 -3.47
N MET A 299 6.42 10.83 -4.69
CA MET A 299 5.09 11.38 -4.92
C MET A 299 4.38 10.62 -6.04
N GLY A 300 3.07 10.43 -5.89
CA GLY A 300 2.26 9.76 -6.90
C GLY A 300 0.80 9.58 -6.48
N ARG A 301 0.09 8.71 -7.21
CA ARG A 301 -1.29 8.33 -6.87
C ARG A 301 -1.30 7.40 -5.68
N GLY A 302 -1.97 7.82 -4.59
CA GLY A 302 -2.08 7.02 -3.35
C GLY A 302 -3.09 5.89 -3.42
N ALA A 303 -3.97 5.87 -4.41
CA ALA A 303 -5.02 4.87 -4.63
C ALA A 303 -5.44 4.84 -6.11
N GLY A 304 -6.24 3.84 -6.47
CA GLY A 304 -6.81 3.67 -7.80
C GLY A 304 -6.52 2.29 -8.38
N GLN A 305 -7.37 1.85 -9.32
CA GLN A 305 -7.27 0.50 -9.91
C GLN A 305 -5.88 0.21 -10.48
N MET A 306 -5.47 0.96 -11.48
CA MET A 306 -4.19 0.74 -12.16
C MET A 306 -2.98 1.14 -11.32
N PRO A 307 -2.99 2.27 -10.58
CA PRO A 307 -1.90 2.62 -9.69
C PRO A 307 -1.58 1.52 -8.64
N THR A 308 -2.60 1.02 -7.95
CA THR A 308 -2.42 -0.05 -6.95
C THR A 308 -2.04 -1.38 -7.61
N ALA A 309 -2.66 -1.74 -8.74
CA ALA A 309 -2.29 -2.92 -9.50
C ALA A 309 -0.83 -2.89 -9.97
N SER A 310 -0.30 -1.71 -10.31
CA SER A 310 1.11 -1.55 -10.70
C SER A 310 2.07 -1.89 -9.56
N ALA A 311 1.77 -1.47 -8.33
CA ALA A 311 2.57 -1.81 -7.16
C ALA A 311 2.53 -3.31 -6.85
N VAL A 312 1.32 -3.91 -6.88
CA VAL A 312 1.15 -5.38 -6.74
C VAL A 312 1.96 -6.13 -7.78
N LEU A 313 1.86 -5.72 -9.05
CA LEU A 313 2.59 -6.39 -10.13
C LEU A 313 4.11 -6.22 -10.02
N GLY A 314 4.56 -5.08 -9.50
CA GLY A 314 5.97 -4.86 -9.16
C GLY A 314 6.48 -5.89 -8.16
N ASP A 315 5.73 -6.16 -7.10
CA ASP A 315 6.05 -7.18 -6.11
C ASP A 315 6.01 -8.59 -6.71
N VAL A 316 5.02 -8.89 -7.54
CA VAL A 316 4.94 -10.18 -8.25
C VAL A 316 6.16 -10.41 -9.13
N ILE A 317 6.63 -9.39 -9.86
CA ILE A 317 7.84 -9.46 -10.68
C ILE A 317 9.08 -9.79 -9.84
N ASP A 318 9.21 -9.20 -8.67
CA ASP A 318 10.34 -9.49 -7.78
C ASP A 318 10.26 -10.89 -7.19
N VAL A 319 9.07 -11.32 -6.78
CA VAL A 319 8.82 -12.71 -6.33
C VAL A 319 9.13 -13.71 -7.46
N MET A 320 8.72 -13.43 -8.70
CA MET A 320 9.06 -14.25 -9.85
C MET A 320 10.59 -14.40 -10.04
N ARG A 321 11.33 -13.30 -9.92
CA ARG A 321 12.81 -13.32 -9.96
C ARG A 321 13.38 -14.20 -8.84
N ASN A 322 12.86 -14.06 -7.62
CA ASN A 322 13.30 -14.85 -6.48
C ASN A 322 13.02 -16.35 -6.68
N ILE A 323 11.87 -16.72 -7.22
CA ILE A 323 11.54 -18.11 -7.60
C ILE A 323 12.54 -18.64 -8.63
N ILE A 324 12.85 -17.85 -9.66
CA ILE A 324 13.75 -18.26 -10.75
C ILE A 324 15.17 -18.48 -10.25
N HIS A 325 15.65 -17.62 -9.35
CA HIS A 325 17.01 -17.67 -8.81
C HIS A 325 17.13 -18.52 -7.53
N GLY A 326 16.04 -19.11 -7.03
CA GLY A 326 16.05 -19.89 -5.79
C GLY A 326 16.40 -19.06 -4.57
N SER A 327 15.97 -17.80 -4.52
CA SER A 327 16.27 -16.83 -3.47
C SER A 327 15.05 -16.42 -2.62
N CYS A 328 13.92 -17.09 -2.75
CA CYS A 328 12.75 -16.85 -1.92
C CYS A 328 13.08 -16.98 -0.42
N GLY A 329 12.54 -16.08 0.39
CA GLY A 329 12.76 -16.00 1.83
C GLY A 329 14.20 -15.66 2.26
N LYS A 330 15.07 -15.26 1.34
CA LYS A 330 16.48 -14.91 1.65
C LYS A 330 16.72 -13.41 1.72
N ILE A 331 15.89 -12.62 1.07
CA ILE A 331 15.98 -11.16 1.13
C ILE A 331 15.17 -10.74 2.35
N GLY A 332 15.86 -10.27 3.40
CA GLY A 332 15.33 -10.02 4.72
C GLY A 332 13.94 -9.41 4.74
N SER A 333 13.10 -10.10 5.43
CA SER A 333 11.77 -9.68 5.85
C SER A 333 11.83 -8.44 6.73
#